data_44830e42bf6d53bb40570e1edb6178d4
#
_entry.id   44830e42bf6d53bb40570e1edb6178d4
#
_cell.length_a   1.000
_cell.length_b   1.000
_cell.length_c   1.000
_cell.angle_alpha   90.00
_cell.angle_beta   90.00
_cell.angle_gamma   90.00
#
_symmetry.space_group_name_H-M   'P 1'
#
loop_
_entity.id
_entity.type
_entity.pdbx_description
1 polymer ?
#
loop_
_entity_poly.entity_id
_entity_poly.type
_entity_poly.pdbx_seq_one_letter_code
_entity_poly.pdbx_strand_id
1 'polypeptide(L)'
;MEDGPVSAILLAAGKSSRMGKLKQLMPLGDSTILEQTLANLLGSRATEVVVVLGHKAEEVVKRLSGRPVKVVVNPLYRKGMGSSIAAGLKFVDSQAQAVMLMLGDQPYVDSPTMNRLIDAFGGAKKGIAIPTYNGQRGHPLIFARKYQAQLSRLSGDIGGREIIREHPEDVLEVPVDCEGINIDIDTPPPASP
;
A
#
# COMPACT_ATOMS: atom_id res chain seq x y z
N MET A 1 -21.91 9.02 1.53
CA MET A 1 -21.45 8.64 0.16
C MET A 1 -21.73 7.16 0.05
N GLU A 2 -22.29 6.70 -1.08
CA GLU A 2 -22.43 5.25 -1.32
C GLU A 2 -21.03 4.62 -1.24
N ASP A 3 -20.97 3.38 -0.73
CA ASP A 3 -19.75 2.58 -0.65
C ASP A 3 -19.16 2.33 -2.05
N GLY A 4 -18.43 3.33 -2.55
CA GLY A 4 -17.83 3.27 -3.89
C GLY A 4 -16.58 2.38 -3.91
N PRO A 5 -16.20 1.86 -5.09
CA PRO A 5 -15.07 0.96 -5.22
C PRO A 5 -13.76 1.62 -4.76
N VAL A 6 -13.00 0.88 -3.93
CA VAL A 6 -11.66 1.25 -3.47
C VAL A 6 -10.64 0.40 -4.22
N SER A 7 -9.82 1.03 -5.05
CA SER A 7 -8.68 0.37 -5.70
C SER A 7 -7.47 0.42 -4.79
N ALA A 8 -6.64 -0.63 -4.80
CA ALA A 8 -5.41 -0.66 -4.01
C ALA A 8 -4.17 -0.53 -4.89
N ILE A 9 -3.19 0.24 -4.43
CA ILE A 9 -1.84 0.31 -4.98
C ILE A 9 -0.88 -0.29 -3.97
N LEU A 10 -0.24 -1.41 -4.32
CA LEU A 10 0.81 -2.05 -3.54
C LEU A 10 2.17 -1.53 -4.01
N LEU A 11 2.84 -0.76 -3.15
CA LEU A 11 4.13 -0.14 -3.44
C LEU A 11 5.28 -1.10 -3.12
N ALA A 12 5.84 -1.74 -4.13
CA ALA A 12 6.92 -2.72 -4.02
C ALA A 12 8.13 -2.37 -4.92
N ALA A 13 8.35 -1.08 -5.20
CA ALA A 13 9.40 -0.60 -6.10
C ALA A 13 10.76 -0.33 -5.43
N GLY A 14 10.85 -0.44 -4.10
CA GLY A 14 12.02 -0.08 -3.30
C GLY A 14 13.27 -0.91 -3.61
N LYS A 15 14.47 -0.28 -3.46
CA LYS A 15 15.77 -0.90 -3.75
C LYS A 15 16.24 -1.92 -2.71
N SER A 16 15.70 -1.92 -1.49
CA SER A 16 16.22 -2.72 -0.36
C SER A 16 17.74 -2.57 -0.16
N SER A 17 18.26 -1.35 -0.29
CA SER A 17 19.70 -1.07 -0.43
C SER A 17 20.55 -1.52 0.77
N ARG A 18 19.93 -1.65 1.96
CA ARG A 18 20.64 -2.03 3.19
C ARG A 18 20.91 -3.53 3.32
N MET A 19 20.26 -4.38 2.51
CA MET A 19 20.25 -5.84 2.71
C MET A 19 20.91 -6.64 1.59
N GLY A 20 21.39 -6.00 0.51
CA GLY A 20 22.01 -6.71 -0.63
C GLY A 20 21.08 -7.68 -1.38
N LYS A 21 19.91 -8.00 -0.82
CA LYS A 21 18.87 -8.87 -1.39
C LYS A 21 17.58 -8.08 -1.58
N LEU A 22 16.74 -8.53 -2.50
CA LEU A 22 15.39 -7.95 -2.67
C LEU A 22 14.53 -8.28 -1.44
N LYS A 23 14.22 -7.27 -0.64
CA LYS A 23 13.37 -7.37 0.55
C LYS A 23 12.03 -8.06 0.24
N GLN A 24 11.46 -7.73 -0.91
CA GLN A 24 10.18 -8.27 -1.38
C GLN A 24 10.21 -9.80 -1.52
N LEU A 25 11.37 -10.38 -1.87
CA LEU A 25 11.55 -11.82 -2.09
C LEU A 25 12.14 -12.55 -0.88
N MET A 26 12.29 -11.87 0.25
CA MET A 26 12.80 -12.53 1.46
C MET A 26 11.76 -13.50 2.00
N PRO A 27 12.22 -14.69 2.48
CA PRO A 27 11.34 -15.69 3.05
C PRO A 27 10.58 -15.18 4.27
N LEU A 28 9.31 -15.53 4.35
CA LEU A 28 8.44 -15.34 5.49
C LEU A 28 7.56 -16.59 5.63
N GLY A 29 7.99 -17.56 6.47
CA GLY A 29 7.40 -18.88 6.50
C GLY A 29 7.54 -19.58 5.13
N ASP A 30 6.43 -20.13 4.62
CA ASP A 30 6.35 -20.81 3.31
C ASP A 30 6.18 -19.85 2.12
N SER A 31 6.25 -18.54 2.36
CA SER A 31 5.99 -17.48 1.37
C SER A 31 7.14 -16.46 1.37
N THR A 32 6.95 -15.36 0.67
CA THR A 32 7.82 -14.18 0.74
C THR A 32 7.07 -13.01 1.38
N ILE A 33 7.80 -11.98 1.82
CA ILE A 33 7.21 -10.76 2.39
C ILE A 33 6.15 -10.18 1.45
N LEU A 34 6.47 -10.04 0.16
CA LEU A 34 5.54 -9.48 -0.82
C LEU A 34 4.34 -10.39 -1.07
N GLU A 35 4.56 -11.71 -1.20
CA GLU A 35 3.48 -12.67 -1.44
C GLU A 35 2.50 -12.69 -0.28
N GLN A 36 2.99 -12.60 0.98
CA GLN A 36 2.14 -12.52 2.15
C GLN A 36 1.36 -11.20 2.20
N THR A 37 2.05 -10.07 1.96
CA THR A 37 1.39 -8.75 1.90
C THR A 37 0.31 -8.73 0.82
N LEU A 38 0.63 -9.29 -0.36
CA LEU A 38 -0.32 -9.36 -1.47
C LEU A 38 -1.49 -10.30 -1.17
N ALA A 39 -1.26 -11.45 -0.52
CA ALA A 39 -2.32 -12.38 -0.14
C ALA A 39 -3.32 -11.70 0.82
N ASN A 40 -2.83 -10.98 1.82
CA ASN A 40 -3.67 -10.20 2.73
C ASN A 40 -4.47 -9.13 1.98
N LEU A 41 -3.85 -8.43 1.03
CA LEU A 41 -4.52 -7.39 0.25
C LEU A 41 -5.58 -7.97 -0.68
N LEU A 42 -5.31 -9.09 -1.35
CA LEU A 42 -6.28 -9.80 -2.19
C LEU A 42 -7.44 -10.41 -1.40
N GLY A 43 -7.24 -10.71 -0.11
CA GLY A 43 -8.29 -11.14 0.80
C GLY A 43 -9.17 -9.99 1.32
N SER A 44 -8.80 -8.74 1.04
CA SER A 44 -9.59 -7.56 1.43
C SER A 44 -10.71 -7.27 0.42
N ARG A 45 -11.55 -6.28 0.73
CA ARG A 45 -12.62 -5.79 -0.14
C ARG A 45 -12.16 -4.73 -1.16
N ALA A 46 -10.85 -4.54 -1.33
CA ALA A 46 -10.34 -3.74 -2.43
C ALA A 46 -10.80 -4.35 -3.77
N THR A 47 -11.37 -3.53 -4.65
CA THR A 47 -12.00 -3.99 -5.90
C THR A 47 -11.00 -4.36 -6.98
N GLU A 48 -9.79 -3.82 -6.88
CA GLU A 48 -8.64 -4.16 -7.73
C GLU A 48 -7.34 -3.93 -6.99
N VAL A 49 -6.27 -4.59 -7.44
CA VAL A 49 -4.92 -4.41 -6.93
C VAL A 49 -3.95 -4.08 -8.06
N VAL A 50 -3.27 -2.94 -7.94
CA VAL A 50 -2.18 -2.51 -8.83
C VAL A 50 -0.87 -2.66 -8.07
N VAL A 51 0.00 -3.58 -8.49
CA VAL A 51 1.32 -3.79 -7.89
C VAL A 51 2.36 -2.97 -8.65
N VAL A 52 3.00 -2.03 -7.96
CA VAL A 52 4.05 -1.18 -8.56
C VAL A 52 5.42 -1.71 -8.18
N LEU A 53 6.16 -2.12 -9.19
CA LEU A 53 7.52 -2.66 -9.10
C LEU A 53 8.55 -1.64 -9.61
N GLY A 54 9.81 -1.82 -9.23
CA GLY A 54 10.91 -0.97 -9.67
C GLY A 54 12.22 -1.75 -9.80
N HIS A 55 13.02 -1.76 -8.73
CA HIS A 55 14.28 -2.47 -8.72
C HIS A 55 14.09 -3.97 -8.94
N LYS A 56 14.82 -4.53 -9.94
CA LYS A 56 14.75 -5.96 -10.30
C LYS A 56 13.32 -6.49 -10.52
N ALA A 57 12.47 -5.67 -11.15
CA ALA A 57 11.06 -6.00 -11.36
C ALA A 57 10.86 -7.38 -12.01
N GLU A 58 11.76 -7.79 -12.93
CA GLU A 58 11.68 -9.10 -13.62
C GLU A 58 11.73 -10.30 -12.68
N GLU A 59 12.50 -10.21 -11.57
CA GLU A 59 12.57 -11.25 -10.57
C GLU A 59 11.25 -11.34 -9.77
N VAL A 60 10.66 -10.18 -9.46
CA VAL A 60 9.43 -10.07 -8.67
C VAL A 60 8.21 -10.48 -9.48
N VAL A 61 8.12 -10.06 -10.76
CA VAL A 61 7.00 -10.40 -11.66
C VAL A 61 6.73 -11.90 -11.70
N LYS A 62 7.78 -12.73 -11.70
CA LYS A 62 7.65 -14.20 -11.72
C LYS A 62 6.84 -14.74 -10.53
N ARG A 63 6.92 -14.07 -9.37
CA ARG A 63 6.18 -14.44 -8.15
C ARG A 63 4.72 -13.98 -8.17
N LEU A 64 4.38 -13.06 -9.06
CA LEU A 64 3.03 -12.53 -9.22
C LEU A 64 2.23 -13.25 -10.31
N SER A 65 2.86 -14.20 -11.03
CA SER A 65 2.22 -14.94 -12.12
C SER A 65 0.96 -15.67 -11.64
N GLY A 66 -0.14 -15.54 -12.40
CA GLY A 66 -1.43 -16.16 -12.06
C GLY A 66 -2.21 -15.47 -10.93
N ARG A 67 -1.70 -14.40 -10.34
CA ARG A 67 -2.44 -13.59 -9.36
C ARG A 67 -3.35 -12.58 -10.07
N PRO A 68 -4.56 -12.30 -9.54
CA PRO A 68 -5.51 -11.34 -10.14
C PRO A 68 -5.08 -9.89 -9.84
N VAL A 69 -3.94 -9.46 -10.39
CA VAL A 69 -3.36 -8.13 -10.16
C VAL A 69 -2.93 -7.48 -11.47
N LYS A 70 -2.95 -6.15 -11.51
CA LYS A 70 -2.27 -5.36 -12.54
C LYS A 70 -0.84 -5.11 -12.10
N VAL A 71 0.15 -5.44 -12.92
CA VAL A 71 1.57 -5.20 -12.60
C VAL A 71 2.07 -4.01 -13.40
N VAL A 72 2.66 -3.05 -12.71
CA VAL A 72 3.23 -1.83 -13.29
C VAL A 72 4.70 -1.74 -12.92
N VAL A 73 5.59 -1.61 -13.92
CA VAL A 73 7.01 -1.35 -13.68
C VAL A 73 7.25 0.15 -13.75
N ASN A 74 7.73 0.73 -12.64
CA ASN A 74 8.13 2.15 -12.60
C ASN A 74 9.62 2.30 -12.91
N PRO A 75 10.03 2.78 -14.09
CA PRO A 75 11.44 2.99 -14.41
C PRO A 75 12.06 4.14 -13.60
N LEU A 76 11.22 5.02 -13.05
CA LEU A 76 11.64 6.18 -12.28
C LEU A 76 11.64 5.91 -10.75
N TYR A 77 11.60 4.64 -10.30
CA TYR A 77 11.52 4.28 -8.89
C TYR A 77 12.59 4.92 -8.01
N ARG A 78 13.75 5.27 -8.61
CA ARG A 78 14.85 5.98 -7.92
C ARG A 78 14.50 7.42 -7.51
N LYS A 79 13.43 7.99 -8.08
CA LYS A 79 12.94 9.33 -7.72
C LYS A 79 12.09 9.32 -6.44
N GLY A 80 12.00 8.18 -5.75
CA GLY A 80 11.30 8.03 -4.51
C GLY A 80 9.87 7.49 -4.64
N MET A 81 9.22 7.31 -3.49
CA MET A 81 7.88 6.71 -3.36
C MET A 81 6.82 7.45 -4.19
N GLY A 82 6.86 8.78 -4.23
CA GLY A 82 5.92 9.59 -5.00
C GLY A 82 5.86 9.17 -6.47
N SER A 83 7.01 8.87 -7.10
CA SER A 83 7.05 8.40 -8.49
C SER A 83 6.34 7.06 -8.69
N SER A 84 6.37 6.18 -7.69
CA SER A 84 5.70 4.88 -7.74
C SER A 84 4.19 5.02 -7.52
N ILE A 85 3.77 5.92 -6.63
CA ILE A 85 2.35 6.27 -6.47
C ILE A 85 1.79 6.80 -7.80
N ALA A 86 2.48 7.78 -8.41
CA ALA A 86 2.07 8.38 -9.68
C ALA A 86 2.02 7.34 -10.82
N ALA A 87 2.94 6.37 -10.85
CA ALA A 87 2.94 5.29 -11.83
C ALA A 87 1.72 4.38 -11.64
N GLY A 88 1.43 3.96 -10.40
CA GLY A 88 0.29 3.10 -10.08
C GLY A 88 -1.06 3.75 -10.38
N LEU A 89 -1.22 5.04 -10.08
CA LEU A 89 -2.46 5.79 -10.31
C LEU A 89 -2.92 5.81 -11.77
N LYS A 90 -2.01 5.67 -12.72
CA LYS A 90 -2.35 5.61 -14.16
C LYS A 90 -3.10 4.33 -14.56
N PHE A 91 -3.05 3.31 -13.73
CA PHE A 91 -3.64 1.98 -13.98
C PHE A 91 -4.82 1.66 -13.06
N VAL A 92 -5.12 2.56 -12.10
CA VAL A 92 -6.33 2.49 -11.27
C VAL A 92 -7.56 2.68 -12.13
N ASP A 93 -8.61 1.90 -11.83
CA ASP A 93 -9.89 1.99 -12.53
C ASP A 93 -10.45 3.41 -12.45
N SER A 94 -10.92 3.93 -13.57
CA SER A 94 -11.55 5.25 -13.67
C SER A 94 -12.83 5.37 -12.83
N GLN A 95 -13.45 4.27 -12.45
CA GLN A 95 -14.63 4.23 -11.58
C GLN A 95 -14.28 4.19 -10.09
N ALA A 96 -13.01 3.98 -9.73
CA ALA A 96 -12.59 3.98 -8.34
C ALA A 96 -12.90 5.32 -7.65
N GLN A 97 -13.57 5.27 -6.52
CA GLN A 97 -13.91 6.44 -5.71
C GLN A 97 -12.80 6.80 -4.73
N ALA A 98 -11.94 5.83 -4.43
CA ALA A 98 -10.79 6.01 -3.57
C ALA A 98 -9.64 5.08 -3.95
N VAL A 99 -8.43 5.43 -3.47
CA VAL A 99 -7.23 4.63 -3.64
C VAL A 99 -6.64 4.31 -2.27
N MET A 100 -6.42 3.03 -2.01
CA MET A 100 -5.67 2.54 -0.84
C MET A 100 -4.19 2.42 -1.22
N LEU A 101 -3.32 3.07 -0.49
CA LEU A 101 -1.87 2.95 -0.62
C LEU A 101 -1.33 1.98 0.43
N MET A 102 -0.81 0.84 -0.02
CA MET A 102 -0.23 -0.21 0.82
C MET A 102 1.27 -0.35 0.55
N LEU A 103 2.06 -0.56 1.60
CA LEU A 103 3.50 -0.83 1.49
C LEU A 103 3.75 -2.33 1.30
N GLY A 104 4.65 -2.70 0.38
CA GLY A 104 4.95 -4.08 0.05
C GLY A 104 5.81 -4.82 1.08
N ASP A 105 6.17 -4.17 2.17
CA ASP A 105 6.99 -4.68 3.27
C ASP A 105 6.27 -4.76 4.62
N GLN A 106 4.94 -4.71 4.60
CA GLN A 106 4.06 -4.82 5.77
C GLN A 106 3.19 -6.08 5.73
N PRO A 107 3.75 -7.28 5.81
CA PRO A 107 3.02 -8.55 5.67
C PRO A 107 2.10 -8.88 6.86
N TYR A 108 2.20 -8.12 7.95
CA TYR A 108 1.38 -8.33 9.15
C TYR A 108 0.08 -7.51 9.17
N VAL A 109 -0.14 -6.65 8.17
CA VAL A 109 -1.45 -5.99 8.00
C VAL A 109 -2.42 -6.98 7.39
N ASP A 110 -3.43 -7.37 8.15
CA ASP A 110 -4.40 -8.38 7.73
C ASP A 110 -5.58 -7.81 6.93
N SER A 111 -6.30 -8.70 6.24
CA SER A 111 -7.49 -8.33 5.45
C SER A 111 -8.61 -7.72 6.29
N PRO A 112 -8.92 -8.20 7.51
CA PRO A 112 -9.92 -7.57 8.38
C PRO A 112 -9.62 -6.11 8.71
N THR A 113 -8.35 -5.78 8.97
CA THR A 113 -7.90 -4.41 9.22
C THR A 113 -8.14 -3.52 8.02
N MET A 114 -7.78 -3.98 6.81
CA MET A 114 -8.04 -3.25 5.57
C MET A 114 -9.55 -3.06 5.33
N ASN A 115 -10.36 -4.09 5.58
CA ASN A 115 -11.82 -4.02 5.46
C ASN A 115 -12.43 -3.02 6.43
N ARG A 116 -11.97 -3.01 7.69
CA ARG A 116 -12.40 -2.01 8.68
C ARG A 116 -12.11 -0.59 8.23
N LEU A 117 -10.94 -0.38 7.60
CA LEU A 117 -10.56 0.92 7.07
C LEU A 117 -11.45 1.34 5.89
N ILE A 118 -11.75 0.41 4.96
CA ILE A 118 -12.67 0.64 3.83
C ILE A 118 -14.05 1.01 4.32
N ASP A 119 -14.61 0.26 5.29
CA ASP A 119 -15.94 0.52 5.85
C ASP A 119 -16.02 1.87 6.55
N ALA A 120 -15.05 2.17 7.40
CA ALA A 120 -15.00 3.44 8.10
C ALA A 120 -14.89 4.62 7.12
N PHE A 121 -14.10 4.46 6.04
CA PHE A 121 -13.98 5.46 4.99
C PHE A 121 -15.31 5.67 4.25
N GLY A 122 -16.00 4.59 3.84
CA GLY A 122 -17.30 4.66 3.15
C GLY A 122 -18.37 5.35 3.98
N GLY A 123 -18.43 5.07 5.28
CA GLY A 123 -19.39 5.67 6.21
C GLY A 123 -19.10 7.12 6.61
N ALA A 124 -17.93 7.66 6.30
CA ALA A 124 -17.50 8.99 6.73
C ALA A 124 -17.61 10.04 5.61
N LYS A 125 -17.71 11.31 6.02
CA LYS A 125 -17.62 12.47 5.10
C LYS A 125 -16.18 13.00 4.99
N LYS A 126 -15.17 12.11 5.19
CA LYS A 126 -13.76 12.45 5.17
C LYS A 126 -13.11 11.90 3.90
N GLY A 127 -12.15 12.62 3.37
CA GLY A 127 -11.45 12.23 2.14
C GLY A 127 -10.18 11.42 2.35
N ILE A 128 -9.72 11.27 3.59
CA ILE A 128 -8.50 10.52 3.93
C ILE A 128 -8.83 9.62 5.12
N ALA A 129 -8.49 8.33 5.04
CA ALA A 129 -8.58 7.43 6.20
C ALA A 129 -7.20 6.84 6.51
N ILE A 130 -6.89 6.79 7.81
CA ILE A 130 -5.60 6.34 8.35
C ILE A 130 -5.88 5.38 9.51
N PRO A 131 -5.32 4.16 9.53
CA PRO A 131 -5.43 3.28 10.68
C PRO A 131 -4.56 3.80 11.83
N THR A 132 -5.02 3.60 13.06
CA THR A 132 -4.26 3.88 14.27
C THR A 132 -4.24 2.67 15.19
N TYR A 133 -3.06 2.36 15.75
CA TYR A 133 -2.85 1.34 16.77
C TYR A 133 -2.12 1.99 17.95
N ASN A 134 -2.68 1.89 19.15
CA ASN A 134 -2.15 2.55 20.35
C ASN A 134 -1.85 4.06 20.15
N GLY A 135 -2.69 4.76 19.39
CA GLY A 135 -2.53 6.18 19.08
C GLY A 135 -1.47 6.51 18.02
N GLN A 136 -0.82 5.50 17.45
CA GLN A 136 0.15 5.68 16.36
C GLN A 136 -0.49 5.43 15.01
N ARG A 137 -0.31 6.36 14.07
CA ARG A 137 -0.78 6.25 12.69
C ARG A 137 0.10 5.28 11.90
N GLY A 138 -0.53 4.43 11.07
CA GLY A 138 0.17 3.45 10.24
C GLY A 138 -0.34 3.40 8.80
N HIS A 139 -0.10 2.28 8.13
CA HIS A 139 -0.60 1.97 6.79
C HIS A 139 -1.57 0.78 6.84
N PRO A 140 -2.42 0.61 5.80
CA PRO A 140 -2.52 1.39 4.56
C PRO A 140 -3.22 2.74 4.76
N LEU A 141 -3.04 3.64 3.78
CA LEU A 141 -3.73 4.93 3.72
C LEU A 141 -4.79 4.89 2.64
N ILE A 142 -6.01 5.40 2.90
CA ILE A 142 -7.03 5.58 1.86
C ILE A 142 -7.17 7.06 1.54
N PHE A 143 -7.19 7.39 0.24
CA PHE A 143 -7.43 8.72 -0.27
C PHE A 143 -8.60 8.72 -1.23
N ALA A 144 -9.57 9.62 -1.02
CA ALA A 144 -10.66 9.87 -1.95
C ALA A 144 -10.11 10.33 -3.32
N ARG A 145 -10.88 10.10 -4.36
CA ARG A 145 -10.54 10.49 -5.74
C ARG A 145 -10.16 11.96 -5.90
N LYS A 146 -10.73 12.86 -5.09
CA LYS A 146 -10.38 14.28 -5.10
C LYS A 146 -8.90 14.56 -4.86
N TYR A 147 -8.17 13.63 -4.20
CA TYR A 147 -6.73 13.73 -3.94
C TYR A 147 -5.85 13.12 -5.04
N GLN A 148 -6.44 12.49 -6.05
CA GLN A 148 -5.68 11.80 -7.10
C GLN A 148 -4.70 12.73 -7.84
N ALA A 149 -5.11 13.97 -8.09
CA ALA A 149 -4.25 14.97 -8.73
C ALA A 149 -3.05 15.38 -7.86
N GLN A 150 -3.25 15.50 -6.54
CA GLN A 150 -2.16 15.78 -5.60
C GLN A 150 -1.22 14.57 -5.47
N LEU A 151 -1.77 13.37 -5.31
CA LEU A 151 -1.01 12.11 -5.26
C LEU A 151 -0.15 11.92 -6.52
N SER A 152 -0.66 12.27 -7.70
CA SER A 152 0.08 12.13 -8.97
C SER A 152 1.25 13.11 -9.13
N ARG A 153 1.27 14.18 -8.34
CA ARG A 153 2.34 15.20 -8.33
C ARG A 153 3.37 14.97 -7.23
N LEU A 154 3.18 13.99 -6.36
CA LEU A 154 4.13 13.66 -5.31
C LEU A 154 5.50 13.33 -5.90
N SER A 155 6.55 13.78 -5.23
CA SER A 155 7.94 13.52 -5.57
C SER A 155 8.74 13.15 -4.33
N GLY A 156 9.89 12.48 -4.51
CA GLY A 156 10.71 12.04 -3.38
C GLY A 156 10.05 10.93 -2.56
N ASP A 157 10.51 10.76 -1.32
CA ASP A 157 10.09 9.66 -0.42
C ASP A 157 9.00 10.06 0.59
N ILE A 158 8.34 11.19 0.37
CA ILE A 158 7.38 11.76 1.34
C ILE A 158 6.06 10.97 1.35
N GLY A 159 5.71 10.35 0.24
CA GLY A 159 4.46 9.60 0.11
C GLY A 159 3.21 10.46 0.36
N GLY A 160 2.13 9.84 0.86
CA GLY A 160 0.87 10.54 1.15
C GLY A 160 0.89 11.44 2.39
N ARG A 161 1.98 11.45 3.17
CA ARG A 161 2.07 12.20 4.44
C ARG A 161 1.95 13.71 4.26
N GLU A 162 2.40 14.24 3.14
CA GLU A 162 2.30 15.68 2.84
C GLU A 162 0.84 16.10 2.69
N ILE A 163 0.06 15.34 1.92
CA ILE A 163 -1.38 15.59 1.73
C ILE A 163 -2.13 15.51 3.06
N ILE A 164 -1.79 14.54 3.90
CA ILE A 164 -2.37 14.39 5.26
C ILE A 164 -2.09 15.63 6.11
N ARG A 165 -0.88 16.17 6.03
CA ARG A 165 -0.47 17.36 6.78
C ARG A 165 -1.16 18.62 6.28
N GLU A 166 -1.43 18.72 4.98
CA GLU A 166 -2.10 19.85 4.35
C GLU A 166 -3.62 19.86 4.59
N HIS A 167 -4.21 18.68 4.87
CA HIS A 167 -5.66 18.52 5.03
C HIS A 167 -6.03 17.80 6.35
N PRO A 168 -5.56 18.27 7.52
CA PRO A 168 -5.82 17.61 8.80
C PRO A 168 -7.31 17.52 9.13
N GLU A 169 -8.11 18.49 8.67
CA GLU A 169 -9.57 18.54 8.85
C GLU A 169 -10.31 17.44 8.07
N ASP A 170 -9.69 16.90 7.02
CA ASP A 170 -10.30 15.88 6.14
C ASP A 170 -9.80 14.45 6.46
N VAL A 171 -9.08 14.29 7.56
CA VAL A 171 -8.53 13.01 8.02
C VAL A 171 -9.52 12.32 8.96
N LEU A 172 -9.77 11.03 8.69
CA LEU A 172 -10.41 10.07 9.57
C LEU A 172 -9.34 9.14 10.16
N GLU A 173 -9.15 9.17 11.45
CA GLU A 173 -8.38 8.16 12.17
C GLU A 173 -9.27 6.99 12.52
N VAL A 174 -8.84 5.78 12.16
CA VAL A 174 -9.58 4.54 12.37
C VAL A 174 -8.81 3.66 13.35
N PRO A 175 -9.25 3.54 14.61
CA PRO A 175 -8.64 2.62 15.55
C PRO A 175 -8.77 1.16 15.07
N VAL A 176 -7.67 0.43 15.07
CA VAL A 176 -7.58 -0.99 14.69
C VAL A 176 -6.81 -1.78 15.75
N ASP A 177 -7.05 -3.09 15.80
CA ASP A 177 -6.38 -4.00 16.74
C ASP A 177 -5.18 -4.74 16.10
N CYS A 178 -4.58 -4.14 15.06
CA CYS A 178 -3.50 -4.71 14.28
C CYS A 178 -2.22 -3.89 14.45
N GLU A 179 -1.26 -4.39 15.22
CA GLU A 179 0.07 -3.77 15.37
C GLU A 179 0.82 -3.71 14.04
N GLY A 180 0.53 -4.65 13.12
CA GLY A 180 1.16 -4.76 11.81
C GLY A 180 1.13 -3.49 10.97
N ILE A 181 0.20 -2.56 11.23
CA ILE A 181 0.13 -1.27 10.53
C ILE A 181 1.37 -0.38 10.74
N ASN A 182 2.15 -0.65 11.78
CA ASN A 182 3.36 0.09 12.16
C ASN A 182 4.64 -0.74 12.00
N ILE A 183 4.55 -2.00 11.50
CA ILE A 183 5.69 -2.90 11.38
C ILE A 183 6.12 -3.01 9.92
N ASP A 184 7.25 -2.38 9.60
CA ASP A 184 7.97 -2.59 8.35
C ASP A 184 9.05 -3.65 8.59
N ILE A 185 9.15 -4.66 7.74
CA ILE A 185 10.26 -5.61 7.85
C ILE A 185 11.51 -5.00 7.24
N ASP A 186 12.37 -4.41 8.08
CA ASP A 186 13.64 -3.82 7.66
C ASP A 186 14.84 -4.77 7.76
N THR A 187 14.70 -5.84 8.51
CA THR A 187 15.72 -6.91 8.69
C THR A 187 15.08 -8.27 8.45
N PRO A 188 15.85 -9.29 8.01
CA PRO A 188 15.33 -10.65 7.91
C PRO A 188 14.73 -11.08 9.25
N PRO A 189 13.55 -11.70 9.27
CA PRO A 189 13.10 -12.38 10.49
C PRO A 189 14.17 -13.42 10.88
N PRO A 190 14.39 -13.64 12.18
CA PRO A 190 15.31 -14.68 12.62
C PRO A 190 14.90 -16.01 11.99
N ALA A 191 15.89 -16.77 11.49
CA ALA A 191 15.62 -18.10 10.97
C ALA A 191 14.92 -18.90 12.07
N SER A 192 13.77 -19.48 11.75
CA SER A 192 13.08 -20.40 12.66
C SER A 192 14.02 -21.56 12.96
N PRO A 193 14.11 -22.01 14.22
CA PRO A 193 14.99 -23.09 14.63
C PRO A 193 14.66 -24.42 13.96
#